data_dded1b691643fb2a7a7810b6a2e720b2
#
_entry.id   dded1b691643fb2a7a7810b6a2e720b2
#
_cell.length_a   1.000
_cell.length_b   1.000
_cell.length_c   1.000
_cell.angle_alpha   90.00
_cell.angle_beta   90.00
_cell.angle_gamma   90.00
#
_symmetry.space_group_name_H-M   'P 1'
#
loop_
_entity.id
_entity.type
_entity.pdbx_description
1 polymer ?
#
loop_
_entity_poly.entity_id
_entity_poly.type
_entity_poly.pdbx_seq_one_letter_code
_entity_poly.pdbx_strand_id
1 'polypeptide(L)'
;MNNTLAVSSQPSMGDMEKMAVAIAKSGLFGMKSPEQALALGLLAVSENKPFASICAEYDVIQGRPALKSQACLARFQQAGGTIQWITRSDKECTIEGKHPAGGTLQVTWTWDRAQAAGLTSKQNWKQYPTAMLSSRCVAELVR
;
A
#
# COMPACT_ATOMS: atom_id res chain seq x y z
N MET A 1 12.22 -8.63 36.83
CA MET A 1 12.63 -9.12 35.50
C MET A 1 12.62 -7.93 34.54
N ASN A 2 13.78 -7.40 34.27
CA ASN A 2 13.91 -6.33 33.29
C ASN A 2 13.82 -6.95 31.89
N ASN A 3 12.63 -6.88 31.32
CA ASN A 3 12.47 -7.18 29.90
C ASN A 3 12.95 -5.95 29.13
N THR A 4 14.25 -5.86 28.96
CA THR A 4 14.84 -4.89 28.04
C THR A 4 14.47 -5.39 26.65
N LEU A 5 13.35 -4.91 26.12
CA LEU A 5 13.07 -5.03 24.69
C LEU A 5 14.29 -4.48 23.99
N ALA A 6 15.01 -5.35 23.30
CA ALA A 6 16.10 -4.93 22.43
C ALA A 6 15.54 -3.87 21.49
N VAL A 7 15.93 -2.64 21.69
CA VAL A 7 15.69 -1.59 20.71
C VAL A 7 16.40 -2.08 19.46
N SER A 8 15.63 -2.50 18.44
CA SER A 8 16.23 -2.84 17.16
C SER A 8 16.85 -1.54 16.64
N SER A 9 18.16 -1.44 16.75
CA SER A 9 18.89 -0.30 16.22
C SER A 9 18.63 -0.25 14.72
N GLN A 10 18.20 0.91 14.23
CA GLN A 10 18.09 1.13 12.79
C GLN A 10 19.46 0.85 12.15
N PRO A 11 19.50 0.21 10.96
CA PRO A 11 20.73 -0.04 10.28
C PRO A 11 21.48 1.26 9.98
N SER A 12 22.80 1.22 9.96
CA SER A 12 23.62 2.37 9.57
C SER A 12 23.35 2.76 8.11
N MET A 13 23.75 3.98 7.74
CA MET A 13 23.64 4.41 6.34
C MET A 13 24.39 3.46 5.40
N GLY A 14 25.58 3.01 5.77
CA GLY A 14 26.35 2.05 4.98
C GLY A 14 25.66 0.69 4.83
N ASP A 15 24.99 0.20 5.87
CA ASP A 15 24.21 -1.03 5.80
C ASP A 15 22.96 -0.82 4.91
N MET A 16 22.32 0.33 4.99
CA MET A 16 21.17 0.67 4.13
C MET A 16 21.58 0.73 2.66
N GLU A 17 22.75 1.29 2.35
CA GLU A 17 23.28 1.31 0.97
C GLU A 17 23.47 -0.10 0.42
N LYS A 18 24.05 -1.02 1.22
CA LYS A 18 24.21 -2.43 0.83
C LYS A 18 22.87 -3.11 0.63
N MET A 19 21.91 -2.87 1.53
CA MET A 19 20.55 -3.40 1.42
C MET A 19 19.84 -2.87 0.18
N ALA A 20 20.00 -1.59 -0.13
CA ALA A 20 19.42 -0.96 -1.31
C ALA A 20 19.93 -1.58 -2.62
N VAL A 21 21.23 -1.87 -2.70
CA VAL A 21 21.83 -2.58 -3.84
C VAL A 21 21.22 -3.97 -3.99
N ALA A 22 21.10 -4.72 -2.90
CA ALA A 22 20.53 -6.06 -2.90
C ALA A 22 19.05 -6.04 -3.34
N ILE A 23 18.25 -5.10 -2.83
CA ILE A 23 16.84 -4.93 -3.19
C ILE A 23 16.71 -4.62 -4.68
N ALA A 24 17.47 -3.69 -5.21
CA ALA A 24 17.44 -3.33 -6.61
C ALA A 24 17.84 -4.50 -7.51
N LYS A 25 18.89 -5.22 -7.16
CA LYS A 25 19.35 -6.39 -7.93
C LYS A 25 18.38 -7.56 -7.90
N SER A 26 17.66 -7.74 -6.80
CA SER A 26 16.70 -8.86 -6.67
C SER A 26 15.48 -8.70 -7.59
N GLY A 27 15.07 -7.48 -7.89
CA GLY A 27 13.86 -7.17 -8.64
C GLY A 27 12.55 -7.49 -7.89
N LEU A 28 12.63 -8.02 -6.67
CA LEU A 28 11.45 -8.52 -5.94
C LEU A 28 10.50 -7.41 -5.50
N PHE A 29 11.01 -6.20 -5.26
CA PHE A 29 10.21 -5.08 -4.78
C PHE A 29 9.89 -4.05 -5.86
N GLY A 30 10.24 -4.34 -7.12
CA GLY A 30 9.97 -3.44 -8.24
C GLY A 30 10.80 -2.15 -8.30
N MET A 31 11.80 -2.00 -7.43
CA MET A 31 12.73 -0.87 -7.47
C MET A 31 13.71 -1.03 -8.63
N LYS A 32 13.87 0.04 -9.42
CA LYS A 32 14.70 0.02 -10.63
C LYS A 32 16.15 0.36 -10.38
N SER A 33 16.45 0.99 -9.25
CA SER A 33 17.80 1.43 -8.92
C SER A 33 18.07 1.38 -7.42
N PRO A 34 19.36 1.26 -7.00
CA PRO A 34 19.72 1.37 -5.59
C PRO A 34 19.30 2.69 -4.96
N GLU A 35 19.30 3.78 -5.72
CA GLU A 35 18.92 5.11 -5.25
C GLU A 35 17.44 5.17 -4.88
N GLN A 36 16.56 4.56 -5.67
CA GLN A 36 15.13 4.44 -5.34
C GLN A 36 14.92 3.62 -4.06
N ALA A 37 15.61 2.50 -3.95
CA ALA A 37 15.54 1.66 -2.77
C ALA A 37 16.08 2.39 -1.52
N LEU A 38 17.18 3.13 -1.64
CA LEU A 38 17.75 3.90 -0.54
C LEU A 38 16.80 5.02 -0.08
N ALA A 39 16.13 5.68 -0.99
CA ALA A 39 15.13 6.71 -0.66
C ALA A 39 13.99 6.12 0.19
N LEU A 40 13.54 4.90 -0.12
CA LEU A 40 12.58 4.18 0.71
C LEU A 40 13.17 3.79 2.08
N GLY A 41 14.46 3.52 2.15
CA GLY A 41 15.16 3.31 3.41
C GLY A 41 15.10 4.52 4.33
N LEU A 42 15.18 5.73 3.78
CA LEU A 42 15.02 6.97 4.55
C LEU A 42 13.59 7.12 5.06
N LEU A 43 12.57 6.71 4.29
CA LEU A 43 11.19 6.62 4.77
C LEU A 43 11.07 5.63 5.93
N ALA A 44 11.73 4.49 5.86
CA ALA A 44 11.73 3.49 6.92
C ALA A 44 12.25 4.07 8.24
N VAL A 45 13.34 4.84 8.17
CA VAL A 45 13.87 5.55 9.34
C VAL A 45 12.84 6.55 9.89
N SER A 46 12.25 7.37 9.04
CA SER A 46 11.28 8.40 9.45
C SER A 46 10.00 7.81 10.04
N GLU A 47 9.56 6.66 9.56
CA GLU A 47 8.37 5.96 10.04
C GLU A 47 8.67 4.96 11.17
N ASN A 48 9.93 4.81 11.54
CA ASN A 48 10.39 3.82 12.52
C ASN A 48 9.92 2.40 12.20
N LYS A 49 10.08 2.01 10.93
CA LYS A 49 9.70 0.69 10.42
C LYS A 49 10.90 -0.02 9.81
N PRO A 50 10.89 -1.37 9.77
CA PRO A 50 11.93 -2.11 9.06
C PRO A 50 12.00 -1.73 7.58
N PHE A 51 13.19 -1.68 7.01
CA PHE A 51 13.44 -1.32 5.62
C PHE A 51 12.61 -2.20 4.65
N ALA A 52 12.64 -3.52 4.86
CA ALA A 52 11.91 -4.47 4.01
C ALA A 52 10.39 -4.24 4.05
N SER A 53 9.84 -3.87 5.21
CA SER A 53 8.40 -3.56 5.34
C SER A 53 8.02 -2.35 4.48
N ILE A 54 8.83 -1.32 4.48
CA ILE A 54 8.57 -0.12 3.65
C ILE A 54 8.67 -0.46 2.16
N CYS A 55 9.64 -1.25 1.74
CA CYS A 55 9.74 -1.71 0.36
C CYS A 55 8.52 -2.53 -0.09
N ALA A 56 7.93 -3.29 0.83
CA ALA A 56 6.73 -4.07 0.55
C ALA A 56 5.46 -3.20 0.52
N GLU A 57 5.40 -2.12 1.31
CA GLU A 57 4.22 -1.25 1.43
C GLU A 57 4.13 -0.18 0.34
N TYR A 58 5.26 0.23 -0.24
CA TYR A 58 5.33 1.32 -1.22
C TYR A 58 5.67 0.82 -2.62
N ASP A 59 5.02 1.42 -3.61
CA ASP A 59 5.47 1.41 -5.01
C ASP A 59 6.14 2.73 -5.36
N VAL A 60 7.00 2.72 -6.36
CA VAL A 60 7.53 3.95 -6.96
C VAL A 60 6.77 4.20 -8.25
N ILE A 61 5.91 5.21 -8.24
CA ILE A 61 5.08 5.59 -9.38
C ILE A 61 5.49 6.99 -9.83
N GLN A 62 5.94 7.09 -11.09
CA GLN A 62 6.40 8.36 -11.67
C GLN A 62 7.47 9.06 -10.78
N GLY A 63 8.41 8.27 -10.25
CA GLY A 63 9.48 8.78 -9.40
C GLY A 63 9.06 9.18 -7.98
N ARG A 64 7.84 8.84 -7.56
CA ARG A 64 7.32 9.17 -6.22
C ARG A 64 6.92 7.92 -5.47
N PRO A 65 7.20 7.84 -4.15
CA PRO A 65 6.70 6.74 -3.34
C PRO A 65 5.19 6.84 -3.22
N ALA A 66 4.50 5.74 -3.49
CA ALA A 66 3.06 5.62 -3.41
C ALA A 66 2.69 4.44 -2.53
N LEU A 67 1.98 4.70 -1.45
CA LEU A 67 1.54 3.65 -0.54
C LEU A 67 0.50 2.76 -1.23
N LYS A 68 0.70 1.46 -1.19
CA LYS A 68 -0.23 0.48 -1.77
C LYS A 68 -1.58 0.52 -1.04
N SER A 69 -2.67 0.26 -1.75
CA SER A 69 -4.02 0.27 -1.17
C SER A 69 -4.16 -0.65 0.04
N GLN A 70 -3.56 -1.83 -0.01
CA GLN A 70 -3.55 -2.78 1.10
C GLN A 70 -2.86 -2.21 2.34
N ALA A 71 -1.74 -1.52 2.16
CA ALA A 71 -1.01 -0.89 3.25
C ALA A 71 -1.79 0.31 3.82
N CYS A 72 -2.43 1.10 2.97
CA CYS A 72 -3.33 2.18 3.41
C CYS A 72 -4.47 1.62 4.27
N LEU A 73 -5.09 0.53 3.83
CA LEU A 73 -6.16 -0.13 4.59
C LEU A 73 -5.67 -0.63 5.94
N ALA A 74 -4.50 -1.27 5.98
CA ALA A 74 -3.92 -1.75 7.23
C ALA A 74 -3.67 -0.60 8.22
N ARG A 75 -3.13 0.52 7.75
CA ARG A 75 -2.91 1.71 8.58
C ARG A 75 -4.21 2.33 9.06
N PHE A 76 -5.24 2.37 8.20
CA PHE A 76 -6.59 2.83 8.57
C PHE A 76 -7.18 1.98 9.69
N GLN A 77 -7.07 0.65 9.60
CA GLN A 77 -7.54 -0.28 10.61
C GLN A 77 -6.73 -0.20 11.91
N GLN A 78 -5.42 -0.03 11.83
CA GLN A 78 -4.56 0.17 13.00
C GLN A 78 -4.90 1.45 13.75
N ALA A 79 -5.37 2.47 13.06
CA ALA A 79 -5.83 3.73 13.65
C ALA A 79 -7.25 3.66 14.23
N GLY A 80 -7.87 2.48 14.24
CA GLY A 80 -9.22 2.25 14.78
C GLY A 80 -10.33 2.25 13.73
N GLY A 81 -9.99 2.36 12.45
CA GLY A 81 -10.94 2.26 11.36
C GLY A 81 -11.47 0.85 11.17
N THR A 82 -12.72 0.75 10.75
CA THR A 82 -13.37 -0.52 10.41
C THR A 82 -13.97 -0.44 9.02
N ILE A 83 -14.03 -1.56 8.32
CA ILE A 83 -14.64 -1.65 7.00
C ILE A 83 -15.69 -2.76 6.96
N GLN A 84 -16.68 -2.59 6.10
CA GLN A 84 -17.65 -3.60 5.76
C GLN A 84 -17.88 -3.60 4.24
N TRP A 85 -17.78 -4.76 3.63
CA TRP A 85 -18.16 -4.92 2.24
C TRP A 85 -19.68 -5.09 2.14
N ILE A 86 -20.32 -4.17 1.43
CA ILE A 86 -21.75 -4.24 1.16
C ILE A 86 -22.01 -5.10 -0.06
N THR A 87 -21.24 -4.90 -1.13
CA THR A 87 -21.32 -5.66 -2.38
C THR A 87 -19.93 -5.94 -2.91
N ARG A 88 -19.69 -7.16 -3.40
CA ARG A 88 -18.49 -7.53 -4.12
C ARG A 88 -18.86 -8.47 -5.26
N SER A 89 -18.71 -7.99 -6.48
CA SER A 89 -18.96 -8.76 -7.69
C SER A 89 -18.06 -8.27 -8.83
N ASP A 90 -18.09 -8.94 -9.95
CA ASP A 90 -17.37 -8.53 -11.16
C ASP A 90 -17.90 -7.23 -11.78
N LYS A 91 -19.11 -6.83 -11.41
CA LYS A 91 -19.77 -5.65 -11.95
C LYS A 91 -19.77 -4.45 -11.00
N GLU A 92 -19.77 -4.71 -9.71
CA GLU A 92 -19.91 -3.67 -8.70
C GLU A 92 -19.29 -4.10 -7.37
N CYS A 93 -18.57 -3.17 -6.76
CA CYS A 93 -18.10 -3.31 -5.38
C CYS A 93 -18.47 -2.05 -4.60
N THR A 94 -18.99 -2.25 -3.39
CA THR A 94 -19.30 -1.17 -2.44
C THR A 94 -18.69 -1.51 -1.09
N ILE A 95 -17.95 -0.57 -0.53
CA ILE A 95 -17.33 -0.67 0.78
C ILE A 95 -17.87 0.46 1.66
N GLU A 96 -18.13 0.15 2.92
CA GLU A 96 -18.40 1.14 3.95
C GLU A 96 -17.25 1.18 4.94
N GLY A 97 -16.74 2.36 5.22
CA GLY A 97 -15.70 2.59 6.21
C GLY A 97 -16.18 3.50 7.32
N LYS A 98 -15.74 3.19 8.54
CA LYS A 98 -15.98 4.01 9.74
C LYS A 98 -14.66 4.29 10.42
N HIS A 99 -14.47 5.51 10.86
CA HIS A 99 -13.28 5.90 11.60
C HIS A 99 -13.68 6.70 12.84
N PRO A 100 -13.06 6.47 14.01
CA PRO A 100 -13.40 7.19 15.24
C PRO A 100 -13.29 8.70 15.11
N ALA A 101 -12.36 9.18 14.29
CA ALA A 101 -12.13 10.61 14.06
C ALA A 101 -12.87 11.19 12.87
N GLY A 102 -13.51 10.37 12.01
CA GLY A 102 -13.99 10.84 10.71
C GLY A 102 -15.42 10.46 10.32
N GLY A 103 -16.11 9.64 11.10
CA GLY A 103 -17.47 9.22 10.78
C GLY A 103 -17.54 8.05 9.78
N THR A 104 -18.56 8.03 8.92
CA THR A 104 -18.85 6.91 8.01
C THR A 104 -18.87 7.38 6.57
N LEU A 105 -18.27 6.58 5.67
CA LEU A 105 -18.24 6.83 4.24
C LEU A 105 -18.51 5.53 3.48
N GLN A 106 -19.35 5.60 2.45
CA GLN A 106 -19.51 4.53 1.46
C GLN A 106 -18.85 4.91 0.14
N VAL A 107 -18.17 3.95 -0.47
CA VAL A 107 -17.55 4.10 -1.79
C VAL A 107 -18.01 2.95 -2.69
N THR A 108 -18.44 3.30 -3.88
CA THR A 108 -18.87 2.33 -4.90
C THR A 108 -18.06 2.50 -6.17
N TRP A 109 -17.55 1.40 -6.67
CA TRP A 109 -16.96 1.31 -8.01
C TRP A 109 -17.72 0.27 -8.83
N THR A 110 -18.23 0.72 -9.97
CA THR A 110 -18.88 -0.15 -10.97
C THR A 110 -17.94 -0.41 -12.12
N TRP A 111 -18.20 -1.48 -12.87
CA TRP A 111 -17.48 -1.75 -14.13
C TRP A 111 -17.58 -0.56 -15.10
N ASP A 112 -18.78 0.02 -15.23
CA ASP A 112 -19.00 1.18 -16.10
C ASP A 112 -18.17 2.40 -15.66
N ARG A 113 -18.05 2.65 -14.38
CA ARG A 113 -17.19 3.70 -13.83
C ARG A 113 -15.73 3.45 -14.18
N ALA A 114 -15.27 2.22 -14.03
CA ALA A 114 -13.91 1.82 -14.36
C ALA A 114 -13.63 1.94 -15.85
N GLN A 115 -14.60 1.58 -16.68
CA GLN A 115 -14.51 1.70 -18.13
C GLN A 115 -14.41 3.17 -18.56
N ALA A 116 -15.22 4.04 -17.98
CA ALA A 116 -15.16 5.49 -18.22
C ALA A 116 -13.80 6.08 -17.81
N ALA A 117 -13.15 5.51 -16.78
CA ALA A 117 -11.81 5.91 -16.34
C ALA A 117 -10.67 5.30 -17.16
N GLY A 118 -10.97 4.50 -18.20
CA GLY A 118 -9.96 3.87 -19.07
C GLY A 118 -9.20 2.71 -18.44
N LEU A 119 -9.72 2.09 -17.40
CA LEU A 119 -9.02 1.03 -16.64
C LEU A 119 -9.26 -0.37 -17.19
N THR A 120 -10.42 -0.62 -17.78
CA THR A 120 -10.90 -1.97 -18.11
C THR A 120 -10.18 -2.62 -19.30
N SER A 121 -9.41 -1.87 -20.07
CA SER A 121 -8.58 -2.41 -21.15
C SER A 121 -7.34 -3.16 -20.67
N LYS A 122 -6.94 -2.95 -19.43
CA LYS A 122 -5.76 -3.60 -18.84
C LYS A 122 -6.03 -5.07 -18.53
N GLN A 123 -5.02 -5.92 -18.71
CA GLN A 123 -5.14 -7.36 -18.54
C GLN A 123 -5.65 -7.76 -17.14
N ASN A 124 -5.17 -7.12 -16.09
CA ASN A 124 -5.59 -7.41 -14.71
C ASN A 124 -7.09 -7.19 -14.50
N TRP A 125 -7.65 -6.16 -15.12
CA TRP A 125 -9.09 -5.85 -15.05
C TRP A 125 -9.94 -6.92 -15.74
N LYS A 126 -9.43 -7.47 -16.83
CA LYS A 126 -10.13 -8.55 -17.56
C LYS A 126 -10.08 -9.86 -16.80
N GLN A 127 -8.95 -10.18 -16.16
CA GLN A 127 -8.76 -11.43 -15.44
C GLN A 127 -9.34 -11.41 -14.03
N TYR A 128 -9.23 -10.29 -13.33
CA TYR A 128 -9.60 -10.17 -11.91
C TYR A 128 -10.48 -8.94 -11.65
N PRO A 129 -11.67 -8.85 -12.27
CA PRO A 129 -12.51 -7.64 -12.18
C PRO A 129 -12.93 -7.32 -10.75
N THR A 130 -13.34 -8.31 -9.95
CA THR A 130 -13.73 -8.09 -8.56
C THR A 130 -12.55 -7.55 -7.73
N ALA A 131 -11.37 -8.12 -7.88
CA ALA A 131 -10.17 -7.67 -7.16
C ALA A 131 -9.80 -6.23 -7.53
N MET A 132 -9.89 -5.88 -8.81
CA MET A 132 -9.57 -4.54 -9.29
C MET A 132 -10.59 -3.50 -8.80
N LEU A 133 -11.88 -3.81 -8.87
CA LEU A 133 -12.94 -2.96 -8.33
C LEU A 133 -12.78 -2.77 -6.82
N SER A 134 -12.51 -3.85 -6.10
CA SER A 134 -12.28 -3.82 -4.65
C SER A 134 -11.08 -2.94 -4.29
N SER A 135 -9.98 -3.03 -5.02
CA SER A 135 -8.79 -2.21 -4.82
C SER A 135 -9.08 -0.72 -5.02
N ARG A 136 -9.90 -0.37 -6.00
CA ARG A 136 -10.33 1.01 -6.22
C ARG A 136 -11.20 1.53 -5.08
N CYS A 137 -12.14 0.71 -4.59
CA CYS A 137 -12.95 1.06 -3.43
C CYS A 137 -12.08 1.37 -2.20
N VAL A 138 -11.14 0.49 -1.90
CA VAL A 138 -10.22 0.68 -0.77
C VAL A 138 -9.39 1.95 -0.95
N ALA A 139 -8.80 2.15 -2.12
CA ALA A 139 -7.97 3.31 -2.40
C ALA A 139 -8.73 4.64 -2.23
N GLU A 140 -9.96 4.71 -2.69
CA GLU A 140 -10.80 5.91 -2.56
C GLU A 140 -11.25 6.13 -1.11
N LEU A 141 -11.58 5.05 -0.39
CA LEU A 141 -12.05 5.13 1.00
C LEU A 141 -10.96 5.66 1.95
N VAL A 142 -9.72 5.19 1.80
CA VAL A 142 -8.65 5.43 2.79
C VAL A 142 -7.69 6.57 2.42
N ARG A 143 -7.88 7.18 1.28
CA ARG A 143 -7.13 8.36 0.82
C ARG A 143 -7.98 9.61 0.94
#